data_2ba18782349a4583dd9286fe516fdbcb
#
_entry.id   2ba18782349a4583dd9286fe516fdbcb
#
_cell.length_a   1.000
_cell.length_b   1.000
_cell.length_c   1.000
_cell.angle_alpha   90.00
_cell.angle_beta   90.00
_cell.angle_gamma   90.00
#
_symmetry.space_group_name_H-M   'P 1'
#
loop_
_entity.id
_entity.type
_entity.pdbx_description
1 polymer ?
#
loop_
_entity_poly.entity_id
_entity_poly.type
_entity_poly.pdbx_seq_one_letter_code
_entity_poly.pdbx_strand_id
1 'polypeptide(L)'
;MNLKDLYIDYFKGLGHVQISSAPIVPVNDNSVLFNTAGMQPLVPYLLGKVHPDGVRLCDYQKCVRLTDLDEIGDTTHHTFFEMLGNWSLGDYFKEESISYSFNFLTKVLGIPVERLAVTVFRGNDSIPRDDVSYNKWLSLSIPKERIALTFEDNFWIAGDTGPCGPDTEIFYFRSDDEIPSSYDLNDDRWVEIWNNVFMEYEKHADGTFTDLPKKNVDTGMG
;
A
#
# COMPACT_ATOMS: atom_id res chain seq x y z
N MET A 1 -16.97 -15.62 8.15
CA MET A 1 -16.13 -14.43 8.47
C MET A 1 -15.89 -13.70 7.16
N ASN A 2 -16.14 -12.42 7.08
CA ASN A 2 -15.90 -11.65 5.86
C ASN A 2 -14.43 -11.21 5.78
N LEU A 3 -14.00 -10.69 4.62
CA LEU A 3 -12.61 -10.28 4.40
C LEU A 3 -12.14 -9.20 5.40
N LYS A 4 -13.03 -8.23 5.73
CA LYS A 4 -12.70 -7.16 6.67
C LYS A 4 -12.40 -7.70 8.07
N ASP A 5 -13.23 -8.64 8.56
CA ASP A 5 -13.02 -9.25 9.88
C ASP A 5 -11.70 -10.04 9.91
N LEU A 6 -11.41 -10.82 8.86
CA LEU A 6 -10.14 -11.55 8.74
C LEU A 6 -8.93 -10.63 8.77
N TYR A 7 -8.99 -9.49 8.04
CA TYR A 7 -7.92 -8.52 7.99
C TYR A 7 -7.68 -7.86 9.36
N ILE A 8 -8.75 -7.34 9.96
CA ILE A 8 -8.67 -6.67 11.27
C ILE A 8 -8.17 -7.64 12.36
N ASP A 9 -8.72 -8.85 12.42
CA ASP A 9 -8.30 -9.83 13.42
C ASP A 9 -6.84 -10.25 13.23
N TYR A 10 -6.38 -10.40 11.97
CA TYR A 10 -4.99 -10.70 11.66
C TYR A 10 -4.05 -9.60 12.19
N PHE A 11 -4.31 -8.33 11.85
CA PHE A 11 -3.46 -7.23 12.29
C PHE A 11 -3.54 -6.95 13.79
N LYS A 12 -4.71 -7.11 14.41
CA LYS A 12 -4.83 -7.10 15.89
C LYS A 12 -3.98 -8.18 16.53
N GLY A 13 -3.91 -9.36 15.94
CA GLY A 13 -3.01 -10.45 16.37
C GLY A 13 -1.53 -10.08 16.27
N LEU A 14 -1.16 -9.11 15.44
CA LEU A 14 0.19 -8.56 15.30
C LEU A 14 0.42 -7.29 16.14
N GLY A 15 -0.51 -6.97 17.05
CA GLY A 15 -0.39 -5.84 17.98
C GLY A 15 -0.87 -4.49 17.43
N HIS A 16 -1.62 -4.48 16.32
CA HIS A 16 -2.24 -3.26 15.82
C HIS A 16 -3.52 -2.93 16.59
N VAL A 17 -3.77 -1.65 16.76
CA VAL A 17 -5.03 -1.13 17.31
C VAL A 17 -5.96 -0.78 16.15
N GLN A 18 -7.17 -1.30 16.19
CA GLN A 18 -8.19 -0.92 15.23
C GLN A 18 -8.69 0.49 15.55
N ILE A 19 -8.58 1.38 14.57
CA ILE A 19 -9.16 2.72 14.62
C ILE A 19 -10.47 2.76 13.84
N SER A 20 -11.26 3.80 14.05
CA SER A 20 -12.51 4.00 13.33
C SER A 20 -12.26 4.65 11.97
N SER A 21 -12.99 4.20 10.94
CA SER A 21 -13.04 4.89 9.64
C SER A 21 -13.42 6.36 9.82
N ALA A 22 -12.64 7.25 9.26
CA ALA A 22 -12.94 8.68 9.23
C ALA A 22 -14.12 8.96 8.30
N PRO A 23 -14.82 10.11 8.47
CA PRO A 23 -15.83 10.56 7.50
C PRO A 23 -15.25 10.64 6.09
N ILE A 24 -16.08 10.36 5.07
CA ILE A 24 -15.69 10.48 3.65
C ILE A 24 -15.27 11.91 3.32
N VAL A 25 -15.97 12.90 3.84
CA VAL A 25 -15.56 14.32 3.74
C VAL A 25 -14.52 14.57 4.83
N PRO A 26 -13.29 14.97 4.46
CA PRO A 26 -12.23 15.20 5.42
C PRO A 26 -12.57 16.27 6.46
N VAL A 27 -12.12 16.07 7.68
CA VAL A 27 -12.27 17.06 8.75
C VAL A 27 -10.92 17.75 8.94
N ASN A 28 -10.91 19.08 8.79
CA ASN A 28 -9.70 19.93 8.89
C ASN A 28 -8.60 19.62 7.84
N ASP A 29 -8.98 19.07 6.71
CA ASP A 29 -8.10 18.88 5.56
C ASP A 29 -8.80 19.42 4.30
N ASN A 30 -8.22 20.47 3.71
CA ASN A 30 -8.74 21.12 2.50
C ASN A 30 -7.95 20.69 1.25
N SER A 31 -7.02 19.75 1.37
CA SER A 31 -6.21 19.30 0.24
C SER A 31 -6.98 18.38 -0.71
N VAL A 32 -8.03 17.73 -0.20
CA VAL A 32 -8.90 16.83 -0.97
C VAL A 32 -10.37 17.06 -0.64
N LEU A 33 -11.27 16.82 -1.61
CA LEU A 33 -12.73 16.90 -1.41
C LEU A 33 -13.25 15.69 -0.62
N PHE A 34 -12.67 14.53 -0.83
CA PHE A 34 -13.04 13.27 -0.18
C PHE A 34 -11.76 12.53 0.24
N ASN A 35 -11.87 11.69 1.26
CA ASN A 35 -10.81 10.75 1.59
C ASN A 35 -10.67 9.73 0.46
N THR A 36 -9.52 9.73 -0.20
CA THR A 36 -9.20 8.91 -1.37
C THR A 36 -8.36 7.68 -1.03
N ALA A 37 -7.83 7.63 0.19
CA ALA A 37 -7.00 6.53 0.69
C ALA A 37 -7.11 6.40 2.21
N GLY A 38 -6.77 5.22 2.73
CA GLY A 38 -6.80 4.95 4.17
C GLY A 38 -5.90 5.86 4.99
N MET A 39 -4.76 6.28 4.42
CA MET A 39 -3.80 7.14 5.09
C MET A 39 -4.20 8.62 5.16
N GLN A 40 -5.16 9.09 4.35
CA GLN A 40 -5.50 10.51 4.28
C GLN A 40 -5.80 11.13 5.65
N PRO A 41 -6.60 10.50 6.53
CA PRO A 41 -6.84 11.00 7.89
C PRO A 41 -5.61 10.94 8.80
N LEU A 42 -4.58 10.17 8.41
CA LEU A 42 -3.37 9.92 9.21
C LEU A 42 -2.18 10.80 8.83
N VAL A 43 -2.29 11.64 7.80
CA VAL A 43 -1.20 12.54 7.34
C VAL A 43 -0.49 13.28 8.49
N PRO A 44 -1.19 13.89 9.47
CA PRO A 44 -0.50 14.57 10.56
C PRO A 44 0.40 13.64 11.41
N TYR A 45 0.02 12.38 11.54
CA TYR A 45 0.76 11.38 12.32
C TYR A 45 1.94 10.81 11.53
N LEU A 46 1.79 10.68 10.21
CA LEU A 46 2.88 10.32 9.29
C LEU A 46 3.95 11.43 9.25
N LEU A 47 3.56 12.68 9.44
CA LEU A 47 4.46 13.83 9.57
C LEU A 47 5.05 14.00 10.99
N GLY A 48 4.80 13.07 11.90
CA GLY A 48 5.47 13.00 13.20
C GLY A 48 4.63 13.35 14.43
N LYS A 49 3.34 13.72 14.27
CA LYS A 49 2.45 13.88 15.42
C LYS A 49 2.24 12.51 16.09
N VAL A 50 2.10 12.51 17.42
CA VAL A 50 1.81 11.28 18.17
C VAL A 50 0.33 10.92 18.02
N HIS A 51 0.07 9.69 17.60
CA HIS A 51 -1.31 9.17 17.55
C HIS A 51 -1.74 8.67 18.94
N PRO A 52 -2.98 8.99 19.40
CA PRO A 52 -3.44 8.61 20.75
C PRO A 52 -3.53 7.10 20.96
N ASP A 53 -3.82 6.33 19.92
CA ASP A 53 -4.01 4.88 20.00
C ASP A 53 -2.70 4.08 19.75
N GLY A 54 -1.57 4.76 19.61
CA GLY A 54 -0.26 4.12 19.48
C GLY A 54 0.35 4.20 18.09
N VAL A 55 1.30 3.29 17.82
CA VAL A 55 2.14 3.34 16.62
C VAL A 55 1.82 2.24 15.59
N ARG A 56 1.04 1.23 15.96
CA ARG A 56 0.53 0.19 15.05
C ARG A 56 -0.98 0.32 14.96
N LEU A 57 -1.46 0.69 13.79
CA LEU A 57 -2.88 0.96 13.55
C LEU A 57 -3.40 0.11 12.41
N CYS A 58 -4.69 -0.23 12.42
CA CYS A 58 -5.37 -0.83 11.28
C CYS A 58 -6.83 -0.38 11.23
N ASP A 59 -7.39 -0.32 10.02
CA ASP A 59 -8.83 -0.10 9.82
C ASP A 59 -9.31 -0.55 8.43
N TYR A 60 -10.56 -0.22 8.13
CA TYR A 60 -11.10 -0.15 6.78
C TYR A 60 -11.68 1.25 6.58
N GLN A 61 -11.03 2.05 5.73
CA GLN A 61 -11.43 3.43 5.44
C GLN A 61 -12.36 3.48 4.22
N LYS A 62 -13.48 4.16 4.36
CA LYS A 62 -14.36 4.48 3.23
C LYS A 62 -13.71 5.56 2.38
N CYS A 63 -13.55 5.28 1.08
CA CYS A 63 -12.86 6.13 0.13
C CYS A 63 -13.74 6.47 -1.07
N VAL A 64 -13.52 7.66 -1.63
CA VAL A 64 -14.12 8.10 -2.89
C VAL A 64 -13.03 8.64 -3.79
N ARG A 65 -12.86 8.04 -4.98
CA ARG A 65 -11.96 8.51 -6.05
C ARG A 65 -12.79 8.96 -7.25
N LEU A 66 -12.54 10.18 -7.69
CA LEU A 66 -13.19 10.78 -8.85
C LEU A 66 -12.23 10.92 -10.04
N THR A 67 -10.96 10.68 -9.84
CA THR A 67 -9.92 10.70 -10.89
C THR A 67 -10.13 9.62 -11.93
N ASP A 68 -10.71 8.49 -11.52
CA ASP A 68 -10.85 7.29 -12.35
C ASP A 68 -12.27 7.17 -12.96
N LEU A 69 -13.02 8.28 -13.02
CA LEU A 69 -14.42 8.28 -13.52
C LEU A 69 -14.55 7.77 -14.96
N ASP A 70 -13.57 8.09 -15.80
CA ASP A 70 -13.57 7.67 -17.21
C ASP A 70 -13.29 6.17 -17.38
N GLU A 71 -12.76 5.51 -16.33
CA GLU A 71 -12.44 4.08 -16.29
C GLU A 71 -13.55 3.24 -15.64
N ILE A 72 -14.57 3.89 -15.07
CA ILE A 72 -15.69 3.19 -14.42
C ILE A 72 -16.48 2.40 -15.47
N GLY A 73 -16.60 1.12 -15.18
CA GLY A 73 -17.21 0.12 -16.09
C GLY A 73 -16.22 -0.92 -16.59
N ASP A 74 -14.94 -0.73 -16.30
CA ASP A 74 -13.96 -1.80 -16.40
C ASP A 74 -14.13 -2.84 -15.26
N THR A 75 -13.18 -3.74 -15.12
CA THR A 75 -13.28 -4.85 -14.15
C THR A 75 -12.66 -4.55 -12.79
N THR A 76 -12.08 -3.37 -12.57
CA THR A 76 -11.24 -3.06 -11.40
C THR A 76 -11.52 -1.71 -10.74
N HIS A 77 -11.94 -0.68 -11.47
CA HIS A 77 -12.12 0.67 -10.94
C HIS A 77 -13.50 0.91 -10.33
N HIS A 78 -13.53 1.56 -9.17
CA HIS A 78 -14.73 1.95 -8.44
C HIS A 78 -14.61 3.39 -7.95
N THR A 79 -15.72 4.15 -7.98
CA THR A 79 -15.77 5.50 -7.39
C THR A 79 -15.81 5.47 -5.86
N PHE A 80 -16.60 4.55 -5.29
CA PHE A 80 -16.67 4.32 -3.85
C PHE A 80 -16.18 2.92 -3.52
N PHE A 81 -15.30 2.80 -2.53
CA PHE A 81 -14.78 1.53 -2.04
C PHE A 81 -14.32 1.64 -0.59
N GLU A 82 -14.09 0.52 0.04
CA GLU A 82 -13.44 0.44 1.35
C GLU A 82 -12.00 -0.01 1.15
N MET A 83 -11.05 0.75 1.67
CA MET A 83 -9.64 0.42 1.69
C MET A 83 -9.28 -0.17 3.04
N LEU A 84 -8.87 -1.42 3.07
CA LEU A 84 -8.26 -2.04 4.24
C LEU A 84 -6.85 -1.50 4.38
N GLY A 85 -6.46 -1.08 5.59
CA GLY A 85 -5.16 -0.47 5.82
C GLY A 85 -4.53 -0.89 7.14
N ASN A 86 -3.20 -0.93 7.15
CA ASN A 86 -2.40 -1.03 8.37
C ASN A 86 -1.22 -0.07 8.30
N TRP A 87 -0.89 0.50 9.44
CA TRP A 87 0.13 1.54 9.55
C TRP A 87 1.13 1.23 10.64
N SER A 88 2.39 1.61 10.35
CA SER A 88 3.47 1.69 11.33
C SER A 88 3.96 3.13 11.42
N LEU A 89 3.79 3.75 12.56
CA LEU A 89 4.23 5.13 12.82
C LEU A 89 5.60 5.12 13.51
N GLY A 90 6.64 4.73 12.75
CA GLY A 90 8.02 4.66 13.23
C GLY A 90 8.32 3.43 14.09
N ASP A 91 7.64 2.32 13.86
CA ASP A 91 7.88 1.04 14.55
C ASP A 91 8.48 0.01 13.56
N TYR A 92 7.69 -0.86 12.94
CA TYR A 92 8.22 -1.76 11.91
C TYR A 92 8.33 -1.05 10.54
N PHE A 93 9.09 -1.66 9.62
CA PHE A 93 9.31 -1.09 8.30
C PHE A 93 9.20 -2.16 7.18
N LYS A 94 10.01 -2.08 6.13
CA LYS A 94 9.87 -2.83 4.87
C LYS A 94 9.73 -4.34 5.06
N GLU A 95 10.66 -4.97 5.77
CA GLU A 95 10.72 -6.43 5.84
C GLU A 95 9.53 -7.04 6.58
N GLU A 96 9.11 -6.41 7.68
CA GLU A 96 7.93 -6.85 8.42
C GLU A 96 6.65 -6.58 7.65
N SER A 97 6.51 -5.39 7.05
CA SER A 97 5.34 -5.02 6.25
C SER A 97 5.11 -6.01 5.11
N ILE A 98 6.15 -6.29 4.33
CA ILE A 98 6.11 -7.28 3.25
C ILE A 98 5.77 -8.67 3.79
N SER A 99 6.35 -9.06 4.94
CA SER A 99 6.01 -10.35 5.56
C SER A 99 4.55 -10.43 6.00
N TYR A 100 4.01 -9.34 6.52
CA TYR A 100 2.62 -9.29 6.99
C TYR A 100 1.64 -9.38 5.81
N SER A 101 1.82 -8.61 4.76
CA SER A 101 0.97 -8.68 3.56
C SER A 101 1.06 -10.05 2.89
N PHE A 102 2.26 -10.59 2.70
CA PHE A 102 2.45 -11.92 2.13
C PHE A 102 1.80 -13.03 2.97
N ASN A 103 1.99 -13.00 4.29
CA ASN A 103 1.38 -14.01 5.18
C ASN A 103 -0.14 -13.91 5.22
N PHE A 104 -0.69 -12.69 5.21
CA PHE A 104 -2.14 -12.51 5.13
C PHE A 104 -2.70 -13.17 3.86
N LEU A 105 -2.12 -12.83 2.70
CA LEU A 105 -2.59 -13.36 1.41
C LEU A 105 -2.41 -14.88 1.31
N THR A 106 -1.25 -15.41 1.70
CA THR A 106 -0.93 -16.83 1.46
C THR A 106 -1.41 -17.75 2.57
N LYS A 107 -1.36 -17.32 3.85
CA LYS A 107 -1.70 -18.19 5.00
C LYS A 107 -3.11 -17.97 5.52
N VAL A 108 -3.62 -16.73 5.50
CA VAL A 108 -4.97 -16.43 5.98
C VAL A 108 -5.99 -16.62 4.85
N LEU A 109 -5.72 -16.04 3.67
CA LEU A 109 -6.61 -16.18 2.51
C LEU A 109 -6.34 -17.42 1.67
N GLY A 110 -5.20 -18.10 1.86
CA GLY A 110 -4.86 -19.31 1.14
C GLY A 110 -4.52 -19.13 -0.34
N ILE A 111 -4.11 -17.92 -0.74
CA ILE A 111 -3.72 -17.63 -2.12
C ILE A 111 -2.41 -18.36 -2.43
N PRO A 112 -2.36 -19.18 -3.49
CA PRO A 112 -1.14 -19.84 -3.93
C PRO A 112 -0.08 -18.83 -4.36
N VAL A 113 1.17 -19.02 -3.95
CA VAL A 113 2.28 -18.09 -4.26
C VAL A 113 2.50 -17.93 -5.76
N GLU A 114 2.25 -18.98 -6.54
CA GLU A 114 2.36 -18.96 -7.99
C GLU A 114 1.36 -18.01 -8.68
N ARG A 115 0.30 -17.60 -7.99
CA ARG A 115 -0.65 -16.59 -8.46
C ARG A 115 -0.27 -15.16 -8.06
N LEU A 116 0.88 -14.97 -7.40
CA LEU A 116 1.34 -13.65 -6.97
C LEU A 116 2.50 -13.17 -7.84
N ALA A 117 2.48 -11.89 -8.13
CA ALA A 117 3.59 -11.12 -8.70
C ALA A 117 3.70 -9.80 -7.93
N VAL A 118 4.83 -9.12 -8.02
CA VAL A 118 5.07 -7.88 -7.29
C VAL A 118 5.81 -6.86 -8.15
N THR A 119 5.64 -5.59 -7.79
CA THR A 119 6.46 -4.50 -8.30
C THR A 119 7.41 -4.00 -7.20
N VAL A 120 8.54 -3.42 -7.58
CA VAL A 120 9.50 -2.80 -6.67
C VAL A 120 10.09 -1.55 -7.32
N PHE A 121 10.26 -0.50 -6.55
CA PHE A 121 10.87 0.74 -7.02
C PHE A 121 12.28 0.52 -7.57
N ARG A 122 12.49 0.84 -8.85
CA ARG A 122 13.78 0.65 -9.55
C ARG A 122 14.85 1.67 -9.20
N GLY A 123 14.47 2.73 -8.47
CA GLY A 123 15.33 3.88 -8.23
C GLY A 123 15.26 4.95 -9.31
N ASN A 124 15.78 6.12 -8.99
CA ASN A 124 15.98 7.25 -9.88
C ASN A 124 17.33 7.92 -9.62
N ASP A 125 17.59 9.09 -10.21
CA ASP A 125 18.86 9.81 -10.04
C ASP A 125 19.13 10.26 -8.59
N SER A 126 18.08 10.37 -7.76
CA SER A 126 18.15 10.87 -6.37
C SER A 126 17.92 9.80 -5.31
N ILE A 127 17.14 8.78 -5.63
CA ILE A 127 16.72 7.73 -4.70
C ILE A 127 17.13 6.37 -5.27
N PRO A 128 17.90 5.55 -4.54
CA PRO A 128 18.36 4.27 -5.04
C PRO A 128 17.22 3.25 -5.18
N ARG A 129 17.48 2.18 -5.95
CA ARG A 129 16.57 1.03 -6.03
C ARG A 129 16.29 0.47 -4.64
N ASP A 130 15.05 0.04 -4.41
CA ASP A 130 14.66 -0.59 -3.15
C ASP A 130 15.12 -2.06 -3.07
N ASP A 131 16.41 -2.25 -2.84
CA ASP A 131 17.00 -3.56 -2.71
C ASP A 131 16.50 -4.34 -1.48
N VAL A 132 16.04 -3.65 -0.44
CA VAL A 132 15.48 -4.29 0.76
C VAL A 132 14.20 -5.02 0.39
N SER A 133 13.27 -4.33 -0.25
CA SER A 133 12.01 -4.93 -0.71
C SER A 133 12.25 -6.03 -1.75
N TYR A 134 13.15 -5.80 -2.72
CA TYR A 134 13.48 -6.80 -3.74
C TYR A 134 14.00 -8.10 -3.13
N ASN A 135 14.99 -8.01 -2.24
CA ASN A 135 15.57 -9.19 -1.59
C ASN A 135 14.57 -9.87 -0.64
N LYS A 136 13.71 -9.08 0.01
CA LYS A 136 12.66 -9.63 0.87
C LYS A 136 11.69 -10.48 0.08
N TRP A 137 11.21 -10.03 -1.09
CA TRP A 137 10.34 -10.83 -1.96
C TRP A 137 10.99 -12.13 -2.44
N LEU A 138 12.26 -12.08 -2.83
CA LEU A 138 13.02 -13.30 -3.18
C LEU A 138 13.07 -14.28 -2.01
N SER A 139 13.28 -13.80 -0.79
CA SER A 139 13.32 -14.64 0.43
C SER A 139 11.98 -15.31 0.74
N LEU A 140 10.88 -14.73 0.27
CA LEU A 140 9.51 -15.26 0.40
C LEU A 140 9.09 -16.14 -0.79
N SER A 141 10.05 -16.55 -1.62
CA SER A 141 9.85 -17.44 -2.77
C SER A 141 9.06 -16.82 -3.94
N ILE A 142 8.99 -15.50 -4.03
CA ILE A 142 8.58 -14.83 -5.27
C ILE A 142 9.76 -14.91 -6.23
N PRO A 143 9.63 -15.57 -7.40
CA PRO A 143 10.75 -15.68 -8.34
C PRO A 143 11.04 -14.34 -9.01
N LYS A 144 12.29 -14.12 -9.39
CA LYS A 144 12.73 -12.85 -10.00
C LYS A 144 11.96 -12.46 -11.26
N GLU A 145 11.47 -13.45 -12.00
CA GLU A 145 10.65 -13.27 -13.21
C GLU A 145 9.25 -12.70 -12.90
N ARG A 146 8.86 -12.69 -11.64
CA ARG A 146 7.60 -12.11 -11.14
C ARG A 146 7.82 -10.88 -10.25
N ILE A 147 9.02 -10.30 -10.28
CA ILE A 147 9.34 -9.03 -9.64
C ILE A 147 9.63 -8.01 -10.74
N ALA A 148 8.68 -7.13 -11.03
CA ALA A 148 8.91 -6.04 -11.97
C ALA A 148 9.55 -4.84 -11.26
N LEU A 149 10.46 -4.17 -11.95
CA LEU A 149 11.10 -2.94 -11.45
C LEU A 149 10.50 -1.76 -12.21
N THR A 150 9.72 -0.94 -11.51
CA THR A 150 9.05 0.24 -12.09
C THR A 150 9.53 1.53 -11.44
N PHE A 151 9.20 2.66 -12.03
CA PHE A 151 9.64 3.97 -11.56
C PHE A 151 8.45 4.79 -11.03
N GLU A 152 7.55 5.20 -11.93
CA GLU A 152 6.46 6.12 -11.59
C GLU A 152 5.40 5.44 -10.72
N ASP A 153 5.11 4.17 -11.00
CA ASP A 153 4.09 3.40 -10.30
C ASP A 153 4.49 2.97 -8.89
N ASN A 154 5.80 2.98 -8.57
CA ASN A 154 6.31 2.56 -7.25
C ASN A 154 6.98 3.68 -6.45
N PHE A 155 6.52 4.92 -6.65
CA PHE A 155 6.87 6.03 -5.76
C PHE A 155 5.62 6.84 -5.42
N TRP A 156 5.07 6.59 -4.26
CA TRP A 156 3.81 7.18 -3.84
C TRP A 156 4.01 8.50 -3.09
N ILE A 157 3.11 9.48 -3.35
CA ILE A 157 3.14 10.81 -2.74
C ILE A 157 1.73 11.16 -2.25
N ALA A 158 1.60 11.61 -1.01
CA ALA A 158 0.35 12.06 -0.42
C ALA A 158 -0.08 13.44 -0.97
N GLY A 159 -0.71 13.47 -2.13
CA GLY A 159 -1.10 14.71 -2.81
C GLY A 159 0.07 15.38 -3.52
N ASP A 160 -0.02 16.71 -3.74
CA ASP A 160 1.04 17.48 -4.43
C ASP A 160 2.30 17.61 -3.56
N THR A 161 2.11 17.71 -2.25
CA THR A 161 3.15 17.81 -1.21
C THR A 161 2.77 16.95 -0.02
N GLY A 162 3.75 16.44 0.72
CA GLY A 162 3.50 15.65 1.94
C GLY A 162 4.39 14.41 2.03
N PRO A 163 4.04 13.49 2.95
CA PRO A 163 4.81 12.28 3.14
C PRO A 163 4.80 11.42 1.87
N CYS A 164 5.95 10.85 1.54
CA CYS A 164 6.14 10.07 0.32
C CYS A 164 7.27 9.04 0.48
N GLY A 165 7.36 8.14 -0.47
CA GLY A 165 8.44 7.17 -0.54
C GLY A 165 8.19 6.05 -1.53
N PRO A 166 9.17 5.15 -1.69
CA PRO A 166 9.02 3.99 -2.55
C PRO A 166 7.93 3.06 -2.01
N ASP A 167 7.30 2.34 -2.90
CA ASP A 167 6.33 1.33 -2.55
C ASP A 167 6.58 0.02 -3.30
N THR A 168 5.81 -1.01 -2.93
CA THR A 168 5.80 -2.32 -3.55
C THR A 168 4.38 -2.86 -3.56
N GLU A 169 3.88 -3.10 -4.75
CA GLU A 169 2.53 -3.61 -4.99
C GLU A 169 2.54 -5.11 -5.13
N ILE A 170 1.40 -5.73 -4.78
CA ILE A 170 1.18 -7.16 -4.97
C ILE A 170 0.03 -7.34 -5.95
N PHE A 171 0.29 -8.13 -6.99
CA PHE A 171 -0.66 -8.47 -8.04
C PHE A 171 -1.09 -9.93 -7.92
N TYR A 172 -2.34 -10.18 -8.21
CA TYR A 172 -2.95 -11.49 -8.27
C TYR A 172 -3.34 -11.85 -9.71
N PHE A 173 -2.96 -13.04 -10.15
CA PHE A 173 -3.38 -13.57 -11.44
C PHE A 173 -4.83 -14.07 -11.36
N ARG A 174 -5.75 -13.31 -11.96
CA ARG A 174 -7.21 -13.48 -11.86
C ARG A 174 -7.80 -14.28 -13.02
N SER A 175 -7.08 -15.10 -13.71
CA SER A 175 -7.59 -15.95 -14.80
C SER A 175 -7.56 -17.42 -14.39
N ASP A 176 -8.43 -18.22 -15.03
CA ASP A 176 -8.39 -19.69 -14.98
C ASP A 176 -7.39 -20.28 -16.00
N ASP A 177 -6.77 -19.42 -16.83
CA ASP A 177 -5.73 -19.83 -17.75
C ASP A 177 -4.47 -20.33 -17.02
N GLU A 178 -3.56 -20.93 -17.78
CA GLU A 178 -2.24 -21.28 -17.28
C GLU A 178 -1.51 -20.01 -16.79
N ILE A 179 -0.98 -20.08 -15.57
CA ILE A 179 -0.29 -18.95 -14.96
C ILE A 179 1.04 -18.72 -15.69
N PRO A 180 1.29 -17.49 -16.21
CA PRO A 180 2.53 -17.20 -16.88
C PRO A 180 3.75 -17.41 -15.98
N SER A 181 4.86 -17.85 -16.54
CA SER A 181 6.13 -18.01 -15.80
C SER A 181 6.72 -16.67 -15.35
N SER A 182 6.40 -15.57 -16.06
CA SER A 182 6.85 -14.21 -15.78
C SER A 182 5.65 -13.27 -15.63
N TYR A 183 5.88 -12.17 -14.89
CA TYR A 183 4.93 -11.07 -14.77
C TYR A 183 5.12 -10.08 -15.92
N ASP A 184 4.03 -9.74 -16.59
CA ASP A 184 3.95 -8.68 -17.60
C ASP A 184 3.01 -7.58 -17.10
N LEU A 185 3.54 -6.37 -16.99
CA LEU A 185 2.80 -5.17 -16.55
C LEU A 185 1.62 -4.82 -17.48
N ASN A 186 1.64 -5.28 -18.74
CA ASN A 186 0.58 -5.02 -19.72
C ASN A 186 -0.47 -6.13 -19.79
N ASP A 187 -0.35 -7.18 -19.01
CA ASP A 187 -1.30 -8.28 -18.94
C ASP A 187 -2.37 -7.99 -17.88
N ASP A 188 -3.56 -7.59 -18.33
CA ASP A 188 -4.70 -7.22 -17.48
C ASP A 188 -5.30 -8.35 -16.64
N ARG A 189 -4.82 -9.59 -16.82
CA ARG A 189 -5.15 -10.71 -15.93
C ARG A 189 -4.45 -10.61 -14.59
N TRP A 190 -3.35 -9.84 -14.48
CA TRP A 190 -2.74 -9.49 -13.22
C TRP A 190 -3.44 -8.24 -12.66
N VAL A 191 -4.03 -8.39 -11.49
CA VAL A 191 -4.78 -7.31 -10.83
C VAL A 191 -4.07 -6.95 -9.52
N GLU A 192 -3.81 -5.66 -9.34
CA GLU A 192 -3.30 -5.14 -8.08
C GLU A 192 -4.30 -5.41 -6.95
N ILE A 193 -3.82 -6.02 -5.87
CA ILE A 193 -4.64 -6.35 -4.69
C ILE A 193 -4.09 -5.76 -3.40
N TRP A 194 -2.86 -5.23 -3.39
CA TRP A 194 -2.23 -4.67 -2.19
C TRP A 194 -1.09 -3.73 -2.57
N ASN A 195 -0.98 -2.61 -1.86
CA ASN A 195 0.18 -1.75 -1.94
C ASN A 195 0.81 -1.55 -0.55
N ASN A 196 2.12 -1.75 -0.42
CA ASN A 196 2.91 -1.42 0.77
C ASN A 196 3.73 -0.16 0.47
N VAL A 197 3.40 0.96 1.10
CA VAL A 197 4.08 2.24 0.92
C VAL A 197 5.05 2.49 2.07
N PHE A 198 6.30 2.80 1.74
CA PHE A 198 7.37 3.06 2.70
C PHE A 198 7.69 4.54 2.73
N MET A 199 7.02 5.27 3.61
CA MET A 199 7.16 6.71 3.73
C MET A 199 8.45 7.05 4.46
N GLU A 200 9.44 7.48 3.70
CA GLU A 200 10.77 7.87 4.18
C GLU A 200 11.01 9.37 4.04
N TYR A 201 10.28 10.04 3.14
CA TYR A 201 10.53 11.42 2.74
C TYR A 201 9.28 12.28 2.88
N GLU A 202 9.51 13.60 2.93
CA GLU A 202 8.49 14.64 2.76
C GLU A 202 8.82 15.44 1.49
N LYS A 203 7.87 15.52 0.57
CA LYS A 203 7.97 16.37 -0.63
C LYS A 203 7.44 17.76 -0.31
N HIS A 204 8.24 18.78 -0.60
CA HIS A 204 7.91 20.18 -0.42
C HIS A 204 7.38 20.84 -1.70
N ALA A 205 6.75 22.03 -1.56
CA ALA A 205 6.14 22.77 -2.67
C ALA A 205 7.14 23.22 -3.75
N ASP A 206 8.41 23.34 -3.41
CA ASP A 206 9.50 23.67 -4.34
C ASP A 206 10.04 22.43 -5.09
N GLY A 207 9.46 21.24 -4.84
CA GLY A 207 9.85 19.97 -5.43
C GLY A 207 11.02 19.27 -4.73
N THR A 208 11.55 19.83 -3.65
CA THR A 208 12.60 19.19 -2.86
C THR A 208 12.05 18.10 -1.95
N PHE A 209 12.93 17.18 -1.56
CA PHE A 209 12.62 16.10 -0.62
C PHE A 209 13.51 16.21 0.62
N THR A 210 12.92 16.00 1.80
CA THR A 210 13.66 15.86 3.06
C THR A 210 13.25 14.56 3.73
N ASP A 211 14.15 14.02 4.57
CA ASP A 211 13.83 12.83 5.34
C ASP A 211 12.72 13.11 6.35
N LEU A 212 11.78 12.16 6.49
CA LEU A 212 10.82 12.18 7.59
C LEU A 212 11.53 11.95 8.93
N PRO A 213 11.04 12.52 10.04
CA PRO A 213 11.59 12.27 11.38
C PRO A 213 11.53 10.81 11.79
N LYS A 214 10.61 10.06 11.21
CA LYS A 214 10.45 8.62 11.39
C LYS A 214 10.08 7.96 10.06
N LYS A 215 10.56 6.76 9.83
CA LYS A 215 10.13 5.92 8.71
C LYS A 215 8.80 5.26 9.06
N ASN A 216 7.83 5.42 8.18
CA ASN A 216 6.48 4.93 8.39
C ASN A 216 6.09 3.92 7.31
N VAL A 217 5.16 3.05 7.66
CA VAL A 217 4.48 2.16 6.71
C VAL A 217 3.03 2.60 6.57
N ASP A 218 2.59 2.71 5.34
CA ASP A 218 1.19 2.78 4.93
C ASP A 218 0.88 1.59 4.03
N THR A 219 -0.30 1.01 4.16
CA THR A 219 -0.75 -0.04 3.24
C THR A 219 -2.17 0.21 2.81
N GLY A 220 -2.49 -0.24 1.59
CA GLY A 220 -3.83 -0.21 1.05
C GLY A 220 -4.18 -1.50 0.33
N MET A 221 -5.37 -2.04 0.65
CA MET A 221 -6.01 -3.16 -0.03
C MET A 221 -7.45 -2.78 -0.30
N GLY A 222 -7.76 -2.47 -1.53
CA GLY A 222 -9.12 -2.06 -1.95
C GLY A 222 -10.14 -3.19 -1.86
#